data_7aeed06d068301c52b399e746249d4e1
#
_entry.id   7aeed06d068301c52b399e746249d4e1
#
_cell.length_a   1.000
_cell.length_b   1.000
_cell.length_c   1.000
_cell.angle_alpha   90.00
_cell.angle_beta   90.00
_cell.angle_gamma   90.00
#
_symmetry.space_group_name_H-M   'P 1'
#
loop_
_entity.id
_entity.type
_entity.pdbx_description
1 polymer ?
#
loop_
_entity_poly.entity_id
_entity_poly.type
_entity_poly.pdbx_seq_one_letter_code
_entity_poly.pdbx_strand_id
1 'polypeptide(L)'
;MTPKKSNIKSFFRTIPKNMFSGFVVSLIALPLALGLAMASDAPPISGIISAIVGGVVVAVFGGSHITITGPGNGMVGVLLVAITTLGIESAFAAIICSGILILLLGVFRMGKLADFFPSSAIQGMLAAIGLIIFGKQFHIMLAHKIKREDALDYLFETPMTIINIFKYENEGLIYAAIAGVLGLTIMVFYSRIRNKYLQLIPAPMWIVILSIGFSYYFELVLKQENPIAKQYMISGVPTFQNIAEDMHLPNFARIGSLTFWSSVFAISLIASIESLLSIKAVDKLDQEKRRSNVNKDLKALGLATVISGLLGGINVVTVIARSSVNVNNGASNRSSNFFHATFLVLFIGLFSTQLTRIPLSALMAILVYTGYKLASPNVIRKIFFVGKEQLIIFFITLFVTLKVGLITGILAGVVTTLIIHIVLNKTVSLFAKNVLKPNV
;
A
#
# COMPACT_ATOMS: atom_id res chain seq x y z
N MET A 1 -33.47 -9.77 9.81
CA MET A 1 -32.69 -11.01 9.80
C MET A 1 -31.90 -11.06 11.10
N THR A 2 -32.24 -11.97 11.99
CA THR A 2 -31.56 -12.19 13.27
C THR A 2 -30.11 -12.67 13.01
N PRO A 3 -29.10 -12.16 13.71
CA PRO A 3 -27.74 -12.61 13.55
C PRO A 3 -27.65 -14.10 13.95
N LYS A 4 -27.28 -14.94 12.97
CA LYS A 4 -26.99 -16.36 13.23
C LYS A 4 -25.91 -16.42 14.32
N LYS A 5 -26.24 -16.93 15.51
CA LYS A 5 -25.26 -17.21 16.57
C LYS A 5 -24.12 -18.04 15.94
N SER A 6 -22.92 -17.50 15.90
CA SER A 6 -21.76 -18.22 15.41
C SER A 6 -21.52 -19.41 16.32
N ASN A 7 -21.80 -20.59 15.79
CA ASN A 7 -21.58 -21.84 16.52
C ASN A 7 -20.07 -22.04 16.61
N ILE A 8 -19.51 -22.17 17.81
CA ILE A 8 -18.08 -22.39 18.05
C ILE A 8 -17.53 -23.51 17.16
N LYS A 9 -18.33 -24.56 16.93
CA LYS A 9 -17.98 -25.65 16.00
C LYS A 9 -17.83 -25.18 14.55
N SER A 10 -18.63 -24.21 14.08
CA SER A 10 -18.52 -23.65 12.71
C SER A 10 -17.25 -22.80 12.56
N PHE A 11 -16.85 -22.10 13.61
CA PHE A 11 -15.61 -21.32 13.62
C PHE A 11 -14.38 -22.24 13.45
N PHE A 12 -14.26 -23.30 14.25
CA PHE A 12 -13.14 -24.26 14.14
C PHE A 12 -13.08 -24.93 12.76
N ARG A 13 -14.23 -25.19 12.12
CA ARG A 13 -14.28 -25.77 10.77
C ARG A 13 -13.71 -24.86 9.68
N THR A 14 -13.71 -23.55 9.90
CA THR A 14 -13.21 -22.55 8.94
C THR A 14 -11.72 -22.23 9.12
N ILE A 15 -11.11 -22.63 10.27
CA ILE A 15 -9.70 -22.34 10.59
C ILE A 15 -8.75 -22.77 9.47
N PRO A 16 -8.78 -24.02 8.93
CA PRO A 16 -7.81 -24.44 7.93
C PRO A 16 -7.84 -23.57 6.66
N LYS A 17 -9.03 -23.20 6.19
CA LYS A 17 -9.20 -22.33 5.01
C LYS A 17 -8.69 -20.92 5.28
N ASN A 18 -9.02 -20.35 6.45
CA ASN A 18 -8.56 -19.01 6.82
C ASN A 18 -7.05 -18.96 7.08
N MET A 19 -6.48 -20.04 7.66
CA MET A 19 -5.04 -20.18 7.86
C MET A 19 -4.31 -20.26 6.51
N PHE A 20 -4.77 -21.09 5.59
CA PHE A 20 -4.21 -21.18 4.25
C PHE A 20 -4.29 -19.85 3.51
N SER A 21 -5.46 -19.19 3.55
CA SER A 21 -5.63 -17.88 2.94
C SER A 21 -4.72 -16.83 3.57
N GLY A 22 -4.61 -16.79 4.90
CA GLY A 22 -3.69 -15.90 5.62
C GLY A 22 -2.23 -16.15 5.24
N PHE A 23 -1.83 -17.43 5.06
CA PHE A 23 -0.50 -17.79 4.58
C PHE A 23 -0.23 -17.23 3.17
N VAL A 24 -1.12 -17.48 2.21
CA VAL A 24 -0.95 -16.97 0.84
C VAL A 24 -0.91 -15.44 0.80
N VAL A 25 -1.73 -14.78 1.60
CA VAL A 25 -1.72 -13.32 1.71
C VAL A 25 -0.42 -12.81 2.29
N SER A 26 0.16 -13.49 3.30
CA SER A 26 1.44 -13.07 3.91
C SER A 26 2.61 -13.14 2.92
N LEU A 27 2.59 -14.09 1.98
CA LEU A 27 3.58 -14.17 0.90
C LEU A 27 3.56 -12.96 -0.04
N ILE A 28 2.38 -12.35 -0.25
CA ILE A 28 2.26 -11.10 -1.02
C ILE A 28 2.60 -9.90 -0.14
N ALA A 29 2.14 -9.92 1.09
CA ALA A 29 2.23 -8.79 1.99
C ALA A 29 3.67 -8.48 2.41
N LEU A 30 4.51 -9.51 2.58
CA LEU A 30 5.89 -9.34 3.01
C LEU A 30 6.69 -8.42 2.08
N PRO A 31 6.88 -8.75 0.78
CA PRO A 31 7.65 -7.89 -0.11
C PRO A 31 6.98 -6.52 -0.35
N LEU A 32 5.63 -6.47 -0.39
CA LEU A 32 4.91 -5.21 -0.53
C LEU A 32 5.06 -4.32 0.70
N ALA A 33 5.04 -4.86 1.91
CA ALA A 33 5.18 -4.07 3.13
C ALA A 33 6.57 -3.47 3.24
N LEU A 34 7.62 -4.26 2.95
CA LEU A 34 9.00 -3.79 2.85
C LEU A 34 9.12 -2.66 1.81
N GLY A 35 8.63 -2.91 0.59
CA GLY A 35 8.72 -1.97 -0.50
C GLY A 35 7.98 -0.67 -0.23
N LEU A 36 6.75 -0.71 0.32
CA LEU A 36 5.95 0.48 0.61
C LEU A 36 6.58 1.35 1.71
N ALA A 37 7.16 0.74 2.74
CA ALA A 37 7.91 1.47 3.75
C ALA A 37 9.09 2.21 3.12
N MET A 38 9.91 1.50 2.33
CA MET A 38 11.06 2.10 1.64
C MET A 38 10.66 3.18 0.62
N ALA A 39 9.56 2.98 -0.11
CA ALA A 39 9.04 3.99 -1.03
C ALA A 39 8.60 5.27 -0.32
N SER A 40 8.23 5.17 0.95
CA SER A 40 7.85 6.28 1.82
C SER A 40 9.05 6.88 2.58
N ASP A 41 10.28 6.45 2.29
CA ASP A 41 11.51 6.77 3.02
C ASP A 41 11.47 6.35 4.52
N ALA A 42 10.65 5.34 4.85
CA ALA A 42 10.61 4.69 6.14
C ALA A 42 11.51 3.45 6.18
N PRO A 43 12.01 3.03 7.35
CA PRO A 43 12.71 1.76 7.50
C PRO A 43 11.84 0.58 7.00
N PRO A 44 12.43 -0.42 6.34
CA PRO A 44 11.67 -1.54 5.77
C PRO A 44 10.77 -2.25 6.80
N ILE A 45 11.27 -2.39 8.03
CA ILE A 45 10.55 -3.03 9.13
C ILE A 45 9.25 -2.30 9.50
N SER A 46 9.19 -0.97 9.32
CA SER A 46 8.01 -0.16 9.66
C SER A 46 6.76 -0.59 8.87
N GLY A 47 6.95 -1.06 7.63
CA GLY A 47 5.85 -1.60 6.84
C GLY A 47 5.35 -2.95 7.36
N ILE A 48 6.26 -3.79 7.85
CA ILE A 48 5.91 -5.11 8.42
C ILE A 48 5.22 -4.94 9.76
N ILE A 49 5.70 -4.03 10.61
CA ILE A 49 5.04 -3.68 11.88
C ILE A 49 3.59 -3.25 11.61
N SER A 50 3.38 -2.37 10.62
CA SER A 50 2.04 -1.96 10.20
C SER A 50 1.16 -3.14 9.76
N ALA A 51 1.70 -4.08 9.00
CA ALA A 51 0.95 -5.26 8.54
C ALA A 51 0.61 -6.22 9.68
N ILE A 52 1.55 -6.46 10.61
CA ILE A 52 1.35 -7.33 11.77
C ILE A 52 0.32 -6.71 12.71
N VAL A 53 0.53 -5.46 13.13
CA VAL A 53 -0.37 -4.76 14.05
C VAL A 53 -1.77 -4.63 13.43
N GLY A 54 -1.85 -4.22 12.15
CA GLY A 54 -3.11 -4.15 11.42
C GLY A 54 -3.82 -5.50 11.39
N GLY A 55 -3.09 -6.57 11.07
CA GLY A 55 -3.62 -7.93 11.02
C GLY A 55 -4.22 -8.39 12.35
N VAL A 56 -3.50 -8.18 13.46
CA VAL A 56 -3.95 -8.57 14.79
C VAL A 56 -5.10 -7.71 15.29
N VAL A 57 -4.92 -6.38 15.32
CA VAL A 57 -5.89 -5.45 15.92
C VAL A 57 -7.22 -5.47 15.17
N VAL A 58 -7.18 -5.44 13.82
CA VAL A 58 -8.40 -5.43 13.02
C VAL A 58 -9.07 -6.81 13.00
N ALA A 59 -8.34 -7.91 13.11
CA ALA A 59 -8.94 -9.23 13.29
C ALA A 59 -9.77 -9.30 14.58
N VAL A 60 -9.34 -8.65 15.65
CA VAL A 60 -10.03 -8.67 16.95
C VAL A 60 -11.16 -7.63 16.96
N PHE A 61 -10.85 -6.37 16.63
CA PHE A 61 -11.75 -5.24 16.83
C PHE A 61 -12.51 -4.77 15.57
N GLY A 62 -12.16 -5.27 14.38
CA GLY A 62 -12.74 -4.83 13.11
C GLY A 62 -14.21 -5.17 12.93
N GLY A 63 -14.83 -4.48 12.00
CA GLY A 63 -16.23 -4.64 11.59
C GLY A 63 -16.41 -5.39 10.27
N SER A 64 -15.33 -5.57 9.51
CA SER A 64 -15.30 -6.33 8.25
C SER A 64 -15.11 -7.82 8.49
N HIS A 65 -15.46 -8.64 7.49
CA HIS A 65 -15.43 -10.10 7.61
C HIS A 65 -14.19 -10.73 6.97
N ILE A 66 -13.75 -10.20 5.85
CA ILE A 66 -12.71 -10.82 4.98
C ILE A 66 -11.64 -9.85 4.51
N THR A 67 -11.60 -8.64 5.06
CA THR A 67 -10.58 -7.64 4.73
C THR A 67 -9.23 -8.00 5.31
N ILE A 68 -8.18 -7.61 4.58
CA ILE A 68 -6.79 -7.65 5.02
C ILE A 68 -6.31 -6.21 5.20
N THR A 69 -5.56 -5.99 6.27
CA THR A 69 -5.05 -4.68 6.66
C THR A 69 -3.53 -4.65 6.71
N GLY A 70 -2.97 -3.46 6.63
CA GLY A 70 -1.53 -3.21 6.65
C GLY A 70 -1.19 -1.92 5.91
N PRO A 71 0.06 -1.71 5.48
CA PRO A 71 0.44 -0.51 4.73
C PRO A 71 -0.24 -0.48 3.36
N GLY A 72 -0.75 0.69 2.98
CA GLY A 72 -1.47 0.91 1.72
C GLY A 72 -0.65 1.64 0.66
N ASN A 73 -0.91 1.32 -0.60
CA ASN A 73 -0.22 1.97 -1.72
C ASN A 73 -0.56 3.46 -1.82
N GLY A 74 -1.80 3.84 -1.51
CA GLY A 74 -2.26 5.22 -1.53
C GLY A 74 -1.63 6.10 -0.46
N MET A 75 -0.97 5.50 0.53
CA MET A 75 -0.34 6.23 1.64
C MET A 75 1.11 6.64 1.36
N VAL A 76 1.77 6.03 0.36
CA VAL A 76 3.20 6.26 0.08
C VAL A 76 3.52 7.74 -0.12
N GLY A 77 2.75 8.43 -0.95
CA GLY A 77 3.01 9.85 -1.23
C GLY A 77 2.85 10.74 0.00
N VAL A 78 1.83 10.50 0.83
CA VAL A 78 1.59 11.27 2.06
C VAL A 78 2.66 11.01 3.10
N LEU A 79 3.02 9.75 3.28
CA LEU A 79 4.07 9.36 4.23
C LEU A 79 5.43 9.89 3.80
N LEU A 80 5.73 9.83 2.49
CA LEU A 80 6.96 10.39 1.94
C LEU A 80 7.08 11.87 2.29
N VAL A 81 6.04 12.67 2.04
CA VAL A 81 6.01 14.10 2.38
C VAL A 81 6.15 14.30 3.89
N ALA A 82 5.41 13.53 4.71
CA ALA A 82 5.48 13.66 6.16
C ALA A 82 6.90 13.33 6.70
N ILE A 83 7.54 12.26 6.20
CA ILE A 83 8.87 11.84 6.63
C ILE A 83 9.94 12.83 6.18
N THR A 84 9.87 13.29 4.91
CA THR A 84 10.88 14.25 4.39
C THR A 84 10.79 15.62 5.07
N THR A 85 9.60 16.08 5.46
CA THR A 85 9.39 17.40 6.07
C THR A 85 9.57 17.40 7.59
N LEU A 86 9.15 16.33 8.28
CA LEU A 86 9.18 16.24 9.76
C LEU A 86 10.38 15.48 10.30
N GLY A 87 11.00 14.64 9.48
CA GLY A 87 11.91 13.59 9.94
C GLY A 87 11.12 12.36 10.42
N ILE A 88 11.80 11.19 10.46
CA ILE A 88 11.16 9.88 10.68
C ILE A 88 10.45 9.79 12.04
N GLU A 89 11.09 10.23 13.11
CA GLU A 89 10.55 10.14 14.48
C GLU A 89 9.30 11.01 14.67
N SER A 90 9.34 12.26 14.15
CA SER A 90 8.17 13.16 14.21
C SER A 90 7.06 12.72 13.26
N ALA A 91 7.38 12.05 12.15
CA ALA A 91 6.39 11.43 11.28
C ALA A 91 5.66 10.28 11.99
N PHE A 92 6.36 9.44 12.78
CA PHE A 92 5.68 8.44 13.61
C PHE A 92 4.75 9.07 14.67
N ALA A 93 5.14 10.18 15.28
CA ALA A 93 4.25 10.93 16.15
C ALA A 93 3.02 11.46 15.40
N ALA A 94 3.19 11.95 14.18
CA ALA A 94 2.07 12.37 13.33
C ALA A 94 1.16 11.19 12.93
N ILE A 95 1.72 9.99 12.68
CA ILE A 95 0.96 8.75 12.44
C ILE A 95 0.12 8.39 13.68
N ILE A 96 0.67 8.49 14.88
CA ILE A 96 -0.09 8.26 16.13
C ILE A 96 -1.28 9.22 16.21
N CYS A 97 -1.03 10.53 16.06
CA CYS A 97 -2.08 11.54 16.10
C CYS A 97 -3.14 11.30 15.00
N SER A 98 -2.71 10.90 13.79
CA SER A 98 -3.63 10.54 12.71
C SER A 98 -4.49 9.32 13.06
N GLY A 99 -3.91 8.32 13.71
CA GLY A 99 -4.63 7.15 14.23
C GLY A 99 -5.71 7.53 15.24
N ILE A 100 -5.42 8.48 16.13
CA ILE A 100 -6.40 9.03 17.09
C ILE A 100 -7.54 9.72 16.31
N LEU A 101 -7.25 10.53 15.29
CA LEU A 101 -8.29 11.16 14.47
C LEU A 101 -9.15 10.12 13.75
N ILE A 102 -8.55 9.07 13.15
CA ILE A 102 -9.30 7.99 12.49
C ILE A 102 -10.21 7.27 13.49
N LEU A 103 -9.72 7.01 14.70
CA LEU A 103 -10.51 6.41 15.78
C LEU A 103 -11.70 7.30 16.15
N LEU A 104 -11.48 8.61 16.30
CA LEU A 104 -12.55 9.58 16.58
C LEU A 104 -13.57 9.63 15.45
N LEU A 105 -13.17 9.61 14.17
CA LEU A 105 -14.09 9.50 13.03
C LEU A 105 -14.97 8.25 13.15
N GLY A 106 -14.42 7.13 13.59
CA GLY A 106 -15.18 5.92 13.86
C GLY A 106 -16.15 6.03 15.05
N VAL A 107 -15.75 6.74 16.13
CA VAL A 107 -16.57 6.99 17.32
C VAL A 107 -17.76 7.91 16.97
N PHE A 108 -17.50 8.99 16.24
CA PHE A 108 -18.54 9.92 15.76
C PHE A 108 -19.35 9.39 14.59
N ARG A 109 -19.16 8.11 14.21
CA ARG A 109 -19.90 7.43 13.14
C ARG A 109 -19.77 8.11 11.76
N MET A 110 -18.63 8.67 11.49
CA MET A 110 -18.32 9.32 10.21
C MET A 110 -17.88 8.35 9.10
N GLY A 111 -18.25 7.08 9.18
CA GLY A 111 -17.93 6.06 8.16
C GLY A 111 -18.53 6.32 6.77
N LYS A 112 -19.43 7.31 6.65
CA LYS A 112 -19.91 7.81 5.36
C LYS A 112 -19.02 8.92 4.76
N LEU A 113 -17.94 9.28 5.41
CA LEU A 113 -17.04 10.37 4.95
C LEU A 113 -16.59 10.19 3.49
N ALA A 114 -16.30 8.94 3.10
CA ALA A 114 -15.90 8.65 1.72
C ALA A 114 -16.99 8.95 0.68
N ASP A 115 -18.27 9.05 1.08
CA ASP A 115 -19.36 9.33 0.16
C ASP A 115 -19.41 10.83 -0.24
N PHE A 116 -18.73 11.69 0.50
CA PHE A 116 -18.61 13.12 0.19
C PHE A 116 -17.59 13.40 -0.92
N PHE A 117 -16.69 12.46 -1.20
CA PHE A 117 -15.66 12.65 -2.19
C PHE A 117 -16.07 12.04 -3.54
N PRO A 118 -16.00 12.80 -4.64
CA PRO A 118 -16.29 12.29 -5.97
C PRO A 118 -15.32 11.15 -6.32
N SER A 119 -15.86 10.04 -6.83
CA SER A 119 -15.06 8.87 -7.17
C SER A 119 -13.95 9.19 -8.18
N SER A 120 -14.20 10.12 -9.11
CA SER A 120 -13.22 10.57 -10.11
C SER A 120 -12.08 11.37 -9.48
N ALA A 121 -12.36 12.22 -8.47
CA ALA A 121 -11.32 12.92 -7.73
C ALA A 121 -10.42 11.94 -6.98
N ILE A 122 -11.01 10.94 -6.31
CA ILE A 122 -10.24 9.89 -5.62
C ILE A 122 -9.37 9.10 -6.62
N GLN A 123 -9.93 8.72 -7.78
CA GLN A 123 -9.17 8.00 -8.82
C GLN A 123 -8.05 8.87 -9.40
N GLY A 124 -8.28 10.17 -9.59
CA GLY A 124 -7.26 11.13 -10.02
C GLY A 124 -6.11 11.24 -9.02
N MET A 125 -6.42 11.32 -7.73
CA MET A 125 -5.43 11.30 -6.66
C MET A 125 -4.63 9.99 -6.64
N LEU A 126 -5.32 8.84 -6.71
CA LEU A 126 -4.65 7.53 -6.72
C LEU A 126 -3.76 7.37 -7.95
N ALA A 127 -4.17 7.88 -9.10
CA ALA A 127 -3.35 7.87 -10.31
C ALA A 127 -2.11 8.78 -10.15
N ALA A 128 -2.24 9.95 -9.52
CA ALA A 128 -1.10 10.80 -9.21
C ALA A 128 -0.10 10.11 -8.28
N ILE A 129 -0.58 9.47 -7.20
CA ILE A 129 0.25 8.65 -6.31
C ILE A 129 0.93 7.53 -7.10
N GLY A 130 0.21 6.86 -8.00
CA GLY A 130 0.76 5.84 -8.87
C GLY A 130 1.90 6.35 -9.73
N LEU A 131 1.79 7.54 -10.30
CA LEU A 131 2.84 8.19 -11.09
C LEU A 131 4.04 8.61 -10.22
N ILE A 132 3.81 9.10 -9.01
CA ILE A 132 4.88 9.43 -8.05
C ILE A 132 5.68 8.18 -7.70
N ILE A 133 4.99 7.08 -7.36
CA ILE A 133 5.62 5.80 -7.06
C ILE A 133 6.39 5.29 -8.28
N PHE A 134 5.75 5.27 -9.44
CA PHE A 134 6.35 4.81 -10.68
C PHE A 134 7.62 5.62 -10.99
N GLY A 135 7.55 6.94 -11.01
CA GLY A 135 8.67 7.80 -11.32
C GLY A 135 9.87 7.53 -10.40
N LYS A 136 9.70 7.66 -9.08
CA LYS A 136 10.79 7.48 -8.12
C LYS A 136 11.36 6.05 -8.15
N GLN A 137 10.50 5.04 -8.12
CA GLN A 137 10.95 3.65 -7.99
C GLN A 137 11.51 3.07 -9.29
N PHE A 138 11.14 3.62 -10.45
CA PHE A 138 11.68 3.20 -11.74
C PHE A 138 13.20 3.39 -11.83
N HIS A 139 13.70 4.51 -11.35
CA HIS A 139 15.13 4.77 -11.33
C HIS A 139 15.87 3.79 -10.41
N ILE A 140 15.34 3.57 -9.19
CA ILE A 140 15.94 2.64 -8.23
C ILE A 140 15.88 1.18 -8.74
N MET A 141 14.80 0.81 -9.44
CA MET A 141 14.66 -0.48 -10.11
C MET A 141 15.80 -0.74 -11.11
N LEU A 142 16.27 0.31 -11.77
CA LEU A 142 17.39 0.26 -12.70
C LEU A 142 18.75 0.56 -12.04
N ALA A 143 18.84 0.44 -10.72
CA ALA A 143 20.03 0.71 -9.91
C ALA A 143 20.59 2.15 -10.06
N HIS A 144 19.75 3.09 -10.50
CA HIS A 144 20.13 4.49 -10.70
C HIS A 144 19.54 5.36 -9.58
N LYS A 145 20.37 5.89 -8.69
CA LYS A 145 19.94 6.75 -7.60
C LYS A 145 19.92 8.21 -8.06
N ILE A 146 18.73 8.76 -8.24
CA ILE A 146 18.50 10.17 -8.54
C ILE A 146 17.80 10.81 -7.34
N LYS A 147 18.18 12.04 -7.02
CA LYS A 147 17.44 12.90 -6.09
C LYS A 147 16.81 14.05 -6.87
N ARG A 148 15.50 14.18 -6.82
CA ARG A 148 14.73 15.28 -7.40
C ARG A 148 13.74 15.78 -6.37
N GLU A 149 13.38 17.05 -6.46
CA GLU A 149 12.40 17.69 -5.57
C GLU A 149 10.98 17.43 -6.05
N ASP A 150 10.77 17.48 -7.37
CA ASP A 150 9.45 17.33 -7.98
C ASP A 150 9.20 15.91 -8.50
N ALA A 151 7.97 15.44 -8.30
CA ALA A 151 7.52 14.13 -8.78
C ALA A 151 7.53 14.02 -10.32
N LEU A 152 7.30 15.13 -11.03
CA LEU A 152 7.32 15.17 -12.49
C LEU A 152 8.72 15.03 -13.05
N ASP A 153 9.73 15.56 -12.37
CA ASP A 153 11.13 15.48 -12.82
C ASP A 153 11.59 14.02 -12.91
N TYR A 154 11.18 13.18 -11.95
CA TYR A 154 11.44 11.75 -12.03
C TYR A 154 10.85 11.11 -13.30
N LEU A 155 9.63 11.51 -13.69
CA LEU A 155 8.98 10.97 -14.89
C LEU A 155 9.70 11.42 -16.18
N PHE A 156 10.12 12.69 -16.24
CA PHE A 156 10.82 13.22 -17.41
C PHE A 156 12.23 12.65 -17.58
N GLU A 157 12.88 12.25 -16.49
CA GLU A 157 14.21 11.64 -16.54
C GLU A 157 14.20 10.13 -16.84
N THR A 158 13.05 9.49 -16.87
CA THR A 158 12.94 8.06 -17.18
C THR A 158 13.69 7.64 -18.45
N PRO A 159 13.59 8.36 -19.60
CA PRO A 159 14.34 7.99 -20.82
C PRO A 159 15.85 8.06 -20.62
N MET A 160 16.34 9.08 -19.90
CA MET A 160 17.78 9.23 -19.66
C MET A 160 18.32 8.11 -18.77
N THR A 161 17.55 7.67 -17.80
CA THR A 161 17.94 6.53 -16.94
C THR A 161 18.07 5.25 -17.74
N ILE A 162 17.17 5.00 -18.72
CA ILE A 162 17.28 3.83 -19.61
C ILE A 162 18.59 3.88 -20.41
N ILE A 163 18.94 5.06 -20.95
CA ILE A 163 20.20 5.25 -21.71
C ILE A 163 21.42 5.03 -20.81
N ASN A 164 21.35 5.49 -19.56
CA ASN A 164 22.46 5.39 -18.63
C ASN A 164 22.79 3.95 -18.19
N ILE A 165 21.85 3.01 -18.29
CA ILE A 165 22.11 1.57 -18.02
C ILE A 165 23.25 1.06 -18.93
N PHE A 166 23.25 1.46 -20.18
CA PHE A 166 24.28 1.02 -21.17
C PHE A 166 25.66 1.63 -20.90
N LYS A 167 25.76 2.57 -19.96
CA LYS A 167 27.02 3.21 -19.53
C LYS A 167 27.54 2.68 -18.21
N TYR A 168 26.92 1.65 -17.62
CA TYR A 168 27.38 1.08 -16.37
C TYR A 168 28.68 0.31 -16.61
N GLU A 169 29.77 0.78 -16.01
CA GLU A 169 31.06 0.10 -16.00
C GLU A 169 31.14 -0.94 -14.86
N ASN A 170 30.31 -0.79 -13.83
CA ASN A 170 30.31 -1.68 -12.67
C ASN A 170 29.34 -2.84 -12.89
N GLU A 171 29.86 -4.07 -12.92
CA GLU A 171 29.08 -5.29 -13.10
C GLU A 171 27.97 -5.44 -12.06
N GLY A 172 28.20 -5.02 -10.81
CA GLY A 172 27.20 -5.08 -9.76
C GLY A 172 25.94 -4.22 -10.01
N LEU A 173 26.11 -3.06 -10.69
CA LEU A 173 24.99 -2.23 -11.14
C LEU A 173 24.19 -2.91 -12.25
N ILE A 174 24.91 -3.57 -13.17
CA ILE A 174 24.27 -4.32 -14.27
C ILE A 174 23.43 -5.46 -13.70
N TYR A 175 23.98 -6.26 -12.77
CA TYR A 175 23.23 -7.34 -12.12
C TYR A 175 22.02 -6.82 -11.34
N ALA A 176 22.16 -5.70 -10.63
CA ALA A 176 21.05 -5.08 -9.92
C ALA A 176 19.94 -4.60 -10.89
N ALA A 177 20.30 -3.96 -12.00
CA ALA A 177 19.36 -3.55 -13.03
C ALA A 177 18.66 -4.75 -13.70
N ILE A 178 19.39 -5.82 -14.00
CA ILE A 178 18.85 -7.07 -14.53
C ILE A 178 17.84 -7.66 -13.55
N ALA A 179 18.14 -7.71 -12.25
CA ALA A 179 17.22 -8.19 -11.22
C ALA A 179 15.91 -7.37 -11.19
N GLY A 180 16.00 -6.05 -11.34
CA GLY A 180 14.83 -5.16 -11.45
C GLY A 180 14.01 -5.43 -12.71
N VAL A 181 14.64 -5.52 -13.88
CA VAL A 181 13.95 -5.79 -15.16
C VAL A 181 13.29 -7.18 -15.14
N LEU A 182 13.99 -8.20 -14.65
CA LEU A 182 13.40 -9.54 -14.48
C LEU A 182 12.22 -9.54 -13.52
N GLY A 183 12.35 -8.82 -12.39
CA GLY A 183 11.24 -8.65 -11.45
C GLY A 183 10.02 -8.01 -12.10
N LEU A 184 10.21 -6.94 -12.87
CA LEU A 184 9.11 -6.30 -13.61
C LEU A 184 8.50 -7.24 -14.67
N THR A 185 9.33 -7.99 -15.38
CA THR A 185 8.89 -8.99 -16.36
C THR A 185 8.02 -10.05 -15.70
N ILE A 186 8.43 -10.58 -14.55
CA ILE A 186 7.63 -11.51 -13.76
C ILE A 186 6.28 -10.89 -13.40
N MET A 187 6.26 -9.65 -12.87
CA MET A 187 5.00 -8.98 -12.49
C MET A 187 4.03 -8.80 -13.67
N VAL A 188 4.55 -8.48 -14.86
CA VAL A 188 3.73 -8.25 -16.07
C VAL A 188 3.19 -9.57 -16.65
N PHE A 189 4.04 -10.57 -16.77
CA PHE A 189 3.69 -11.81 -17.48
C PHE A 189 3.08 -12.89 -16.60
N TYR A 190 3.26 -12.81 -15.26
CA TYR A 190 2.74 -13.81 -14.34
C TYR A 190 1.24 -14.07 -14.48
N SER A 191 0.44 -13.05 -14.74
CA SER A 191 -1.01 -13.19 -14.93
C SER A 191 -1.39 -14.03 -16.16
N ARG A 192 -0.47 -14.25 -17.11
CA ARG A 192 -0.67 -15.07 -18.31
C ARG A 192 -0.34 -16.53 -18.07
N ILE A 193 0.35 -16.87 -16.97
CA ILE A 193 0.71 -18.23 -16.63
C ILE A 193 -0.55 -18.96 -16.15
N ARG A 194 -0.92 -20.04 -16.84
CA ARG A 194 -2.12 -20.86 -16.52
C ARG A 194 -1.84 -22.06 -15.62
N ASN A 195 -0.58 -22.28 -15.24
CA ASN A 195 -0.20 -23.42 -14.41
C ASN A 195 -0.65 -23.19 -12.97
N LYS A 196 -1.57 -24.04 -12.46
CA LYS A 196 -2.14 -23.94 -11.13
C LYS A 196 -1.09 -24.04 -10.00
N TYR A 197 -0.04 -24.84 -10.19
CA TYR A 197 1.02 -25.02 -9.18
C TYR A 197 1.90 -23.77 -9.06
N LEU A 198 2.24 -23.13 -10.18
CA LEU A 198 2.99 -21.88 -10.16
C LEU A 198 2.16 -20.72 -9.57
N GLN A 199 0.85 -20.73 -9.79
CA GLN A 199 -0.06 -19.70 -9.24
C GLN A 199 -0.30 -19.82 -7.73
N LEU A 200 0.11 -20.92 -7.08
CA LEU A 200 0.08 -21.03 -5.61
C LEU A 200 1.02 -20.02 -4.93
N ILE A 201 2.15 -19.71 -5.57
CA ILE A 201 3.09 -18.71 -5.08
C ILE A 201 2.85 -17.41 -5.85
N PRO A 202 2.50 -16.31 -5.20
CA PRO A 202 2.24 -15.04 -5.87
C PRO A 202 3.48 -14.46 -6.56
N ALA A 203 3.27 -13.66 -7.64
CA ALA A 203 4.37 -13.04 -8.39
C ALA A 203 5.41 -12.31 -7.53
N PRO A 204 5.04 -11.49 -6.52
CA PRO A 204 6.01 -10.83 -5.66
C PRO A 204 6.92 -11.81 -4.90
N MET A 205 6.37 -12.97 -4.51
CA MET A 205 7.17 -13.97 -3.78
C MET A 205 8.13 -14.71 -4.71
N TRP A 206 7.78 -14.93 -5.98
CA TRP A 206 8.72 -15.47 -6.97
C TRP A 206 9.93 -14.56 -7.15
N ILE A 207 9.72 -13.23 -7.13
CA ILE A 207 10.81 -12.26 -7.22
C ILE A 207 11.75 -12.41 -6.01
N VAL A 208 11.20 -12.55 -4.81
CA VAL A 208 11.97 -12.77 -3.58
C VAL A 208 12.77 -14.07 -3.65
N ILE A 209 12.12 -15.19 -4.00
CA ILE A 209 12.76 -16.51 -4.08
C ILE A 209 13.90 -16.50 -5.10
N LEU A 210 13.67 -15.94 -6.29
CA LEU A 210 14.70 -15.87 -7.34
C LEU A 210 15.86 -14.96 -6.94
N SER A 211 15.59 -13.85 -6.26
CA SER A 211 16.62 -12.93 -5.77
C SER A 211 17.52 -13.59 -4.71
N ILE A 212 16.91 -14.31 -3.76
CA ILE A 212 17.65 -15.06 -2.75
C ILE A 212 18.44 -16.20 -3.40
N GLY A 213 17.82 -16.92 -4.35
CA GLY A 213 18.48 -17.97 -5.13
C GLY A 213 19.70 -17.47 -5.90
N PHE A 214 19.59 -16.28 -6.50
CA PHE A 214 20.72 -15.63 -7.17
C PHE A 214 21.90 -15.37 -6.19
N SER A 215 21.61 -14.81 -5.01
CA SER A 215 22.65 -14.59 -3.99
C SER A 215 23.33 -15.89 -3.58
N TYR A 216 22.57 -16.95 -3.33
CA TYR A 216 23.12 -18.26 -2.97
C TYR A 216 23.92 -18.92 -4.12
N TYR A 217 23.51 -18.70 -5.36
CA TYR A 217 24.25 -19.21 -6.52
C TYR A 217 25.69 -18.67 -6.56
N PHE A 218 25.88 -17.39 -6.33
CA PHE A 218 27.23 -16.80 -6.27
C PHE A 218 28.02 -17.33 -5.08
N GLU A 219 27.43 -17.40 -3.89
CA GLU A 219 28.14 -17.82 -2.69
C GLU A 219 28.49 -19.34 -2.68
N LEU A 220 27.54 -20.20 -3.04
CA LEU A 220 27.68 -21.65 -2.88
C LEU A 220 28.23 -22.33 -4.14
N VAL A 221 27.85 -21.90 -5.34
CA VAL A 221 28.26 -22.54 -6.60
C VAL A 221 29.53 -21.91 -7.14
N LEU A 222 29.57 -20.59 -7.25
CA LEU A 222 30.71 -19.88 -7.79
C LEU A 222 31.78 -19.60 -6.71
N LYS A 223 31.45 -19.77 -5.43
CA LYS A 223 32.34 -19.46 -4.28
C LYS A 223 32.90 -18.03 -4.34
N GLN A 224 32.07 -17.11 -4.80
CA GLN A 224 32.37 -15.69 -4.93
C GLN A 224 31.44 -14.86 -4.07
N GLU A 225 31.83 -13.66 -3.68
CA GLU A 225 30.92 -12.71 -3.05
C GLU A 225 29.80 -12.30 -4.03
N ASN A 226 28.64 -11.92 -3.48
CA ASN A 226 27.54 -11.42 -4.29
C ASN A 226 28.02 -10.18 -5.08
N PRO A 227 27.89 -10.17 -6.41
CA PRO A 227 28.35 -9.06 -7.24
C PRO A 227 27.59 -7.77 -6.97
N ILE A 228 26.36 -7.85 -6.43
CA ILE A 228 25.57 -6.68 -6.08
C ILE A 228 26.05 -6.14 -4.73
N ALA A 229 26.60 -4.91 -4.74
CA ALA A 229 27.11 -4.28 -3.54
C ALA A 229 26.02 -4.10 -2.47
N LYS A 230 26.38 -4.21 -1.19
CA LYS A 230 25.48 -4.13 -0.04
C LYS A 230 24.56 -2.90 -0.04
N GLN A 231 25.02 -1.77 -0.57
CA GLN A 231 24.22 -0.55 -0.69
C GLN A 231 23.03 -0.63 -1.67
N TYR A 232 23.01 -1.66 -2.54
CA TYR A 232 21.89 -1.98 -3.46
C TYR A 232 21.07 -3.18 -3.01
N MET A 233 21.34 -3.68 -1.81
CA MET A 233 20.57 -4.72 -1.15
C MET A 233 19.64 -4.11 -0.11
N ILE A 234 18.64 -4.86 0.36
CA ILE A 234 17.80 -4.41 1.47
C ILE A 234 18.66 -4.32 2.73
N SER A 235 18.64 -3.15 3.36
CA SER A 235 19.26 -2.91 4.66
C SER A 235 18.18 -2.51 5.68
N GLY A 236 18.47 -2.62 6.98
CA GLY A 236 17.53 -2.20 8.03
C GLY A 236 16.35 -3.17 8.24
N VAL A 237 16.54 -4.45 7.92
CA VAL A 237 15.66 -5.52 8.41
C VAL A 237 16.33 -6.09 9.65
N PRO A 238 15.85 -5.72 10.87
CA PRO A 238 16.49 -6.19 12.09
C PRO A 238 16.29 -7.69 12.26
N THR A 239 17.29 -8.33 12.84
CA THR A 239 17.11 -9.69 13.41
C THR A 239 16.28 -9.59 14.69
N PHE A 240 15.69 -10.71 15.13
CA PHE A 240 14.92 -10.73 16.38
C PHE A 240 15.71 -10.20 17.60
N GLN A 241 17.04 -10.33 17.55
CA GLN A 241 17.92 -9.87 18.61
C GLN A 241 18.09 -8.36 18.67
N ASN A 242 18.02 -7.68 17.51
CA ASN A 242 18.33 -6.24 17.40
C ASN A 242 17.10 -5.38 17.07
N ILE A 243 15.89 -5.98 17.07
CA ILE A 243 14.65 -5.24 16.76
C ILE A 243 14.48 -3.98 17.62
N ALA A 244 14.81 -4.07 18.93
CA ALA A 244 14.63 -2.96 19.86
C ALA A 244 15.62 -1.81 19.62
N GLU A 245 16.81 -2.11 19.10
CA GLU A 245 17.87 -1.11 18.84
C GLU A 245 17.62 -0.35 17.53
N ASP A 246 17.01 -1.00 16.54
CA ASP A 246 16.72 -0.43 15.22
C ASP A 246 15.34 0.24 15.15
N MET A 247 14.54 0.20 16.22
CA MET A 247 13.24 0.85 16.28
C MET A 247 13.37 2.36 16.51
N HIS A 248 12.92 3.14 15.54
CA HIS A 248 12.75 4.58 15.70
C HIS A 248 11.50 4.87 16.51
N LEU A 249 11.66 5.42 17.71
CA LEU A 249 10.54 5.80 18.57
C LEU A 249 9.94 7.14 18.15
N PRO A 250 8.63 7.35 18.36
CA PRO A 250 7.97 8.60 18.00
C PRO A 250 8.46 9.78 18.86
N ASN A 251 8.69 10.92 18.22
CA ASN A 251 9.11 12.16 18.87
C ASN A 251 8.08 13.28 18.60
N PHE A 252 7.51 13.82 19.68
CA PHE A 252 6.47 14.84 19.63
C PHE A 252 7.01 16.29 19.65
N ALA A 253 8.32 16.51 19.52
CA ALA A 253 8.91 17.85 19.57
C ALA A 253 8.31 18.83 18.55
N ARG A 254 7.81 18.34 17.40
CA ARG A 254 7.21 19.17 16.36
C ARG A 254 5.68 19.32 16.45
N ILE A 255 5.04 18.88 17.54
CA ILE A 255 3.58 18.92 17.71
C ILE A 255 2.99 20.34 17.62
N GLY A 256 3.75 21.38 17.94
CA GLY A 256 3.34 22.79 17.82
C GLY A 256 3.39 23.35 16.39
N SER A 257 3.94 22.63 15.41
CA SER A 257 4.12 23.14 14.05
C SER A 257 2.88 22.89 13.16
N LEU A 258 2.60 23.85 12.27
CA LEU A 258 1.52 23.69 11.28
C LEU A 258 1.80 22.52 10.33
N THR A 259 3.06 22.30 9.98
CA THR A 259 3.49 21.18 9.13
C THR A 259 3.16 19.82 9.75
N PHE A 260 3.31 19.70 11.08
CA PHE A 260 2.94 18.48 11.80
C PHE A 260 1.43 18.21 11.67
N TRP A 261 0.59 19.19 11.96
CA TRP A 261 -0.86 19.00 11.88
C TRP A 261 -1.37 18.84 10.46
N SER A 262 -0.77 19.51 9.48
CA SER A 262 -1.10 19.27 8.07
C SER A 262 -0.80 17.83 7.67
N SER A 263 0.31 17.25 8.13
CA SER A 263 0.64 15.84 7.91
C SER A 263 -0.35 14.91 8.63
N VAL A 264 -0.71 15.21 9.88
CA VAL A 264 -1.72 14.45 10.65
C VAL A 264 -3.06 14.40 9.91
N PHE A 265 -3.56 15.55 9.45
CA PHE A 265 -4.82 15.62 8.70
C PHE A 265 -4.73 14.92 7.35
N ALA A 266 -3.62 15.08 6.62
CA ALA A 266 -3.41 14.40 5.34
C ALA A 266 -3.43 12.87 5.51
N ILE A 267 -2.65 12.34 6.45
CA ILE A 267 -2.58 10.90 6.72
C ILE A 267 -3.96 10.39 7.14
N SER A 268 -4.63 11.05 8.09
CA SER A 268 -5.93 10.59 8.59
C SER A 268 -7.02 10.61 7.52
N LEU A 269 -7.07 11.66 6.69
CA LEU A 269 -8.05 11.80 5.62
C LEU A 269 -7.87 10.73 4.55
N ILE A 270 -6.65 10.58 4.04
CA ILE A 270 -6.36 9.64 2.96
C ILE A 270 -6.49 8.20 3.44
N ALA A 271 -5.97 7.87 4.62
CA ALA A 271 -6.12 6.54 5.22
C ALA A 271 -7.60 6.16 5.42
N SER A 272 -8.42 7.10 5.90
CA SER A 272 -9.86 6.88 6.07
C SER A 272 -10.56 6.65 4.74
N ILE A 273 -10.32 7.48 3.73
CA ILE A 273 -10.93 7.35 2.41
C ILE A 273 -10.51 6.04 1.75
N GLU A 274 -9.20 5.74 1.70
CA GLU A 274 -8.67 4.49 1.11
C GLU A 274 -9.28 3.27 1.77
N SER A 275 -9.34 3.26 3.11
CA SER A 275 -9.90 2.14 3.86
C SER A 275 -11.40 1.98 3.63
N LEU A 276 -12.18 3.05 3.69
CA LEU A 276 -13.64 3.01 3.49
C LEU A 276 -14.01 2.53 2.08
N LEU A 277 -13.27 2.99 1.06
CA LEU A 277 -13.46 2.52 -0.32
C LEU A 277 -13.07 1.06 -0.48
N SER A 278 -11.95 0.66 0.13
CA SER A 278 -11.48 -0.72 0.12
C SER A 278 -12.48 -1.67 0.77
N ILE A 279 -13.01 -1.31 1.93
CA ILE A 279 -14.03 -2.10 2.64
C ILE A 279 -15.28 -2.28 1.76
N LYS A 280 -15.80 -1.18 1.18
CA LYS A 280 -16.96 -1.25 0.28
C LYS A 280 -16.71 -2.10 -0.96
N ALA A 281 -15.49 -2.06 -1.50
CA ALA A 281 -15.12 -2.88 -2.65
C ALA A 281 -15.02 -4.37 -2.26
N VAL A 282 -14.45 -4.66 -1.09
CA VAL A 282 -14.30 -6.04 -0.58
C VAL A 282 -15.64 -6.65 -0.19
N ASP A 283 -16.58 -5.87 0.35
CA ASP A 283 -17.94 -6.33 0.63
C ASP A 283 -18.65 -6.86 -0.64
N LYS A 284 -18.33 -6.32 -1.82
CA LYS A 284 -18.87 -6.83 -3.10
C LYS A 284 -18.26 -8.17 -3.51
N LEU A 285 -17.05 -8.48 -3.03
CA LEU A 285 -16.37 -9.75 -3.29
C LEU A 285 -16.76 -10.83 -2.30
N ASP A 286 -17.43 -10.48 -1.19
CA ASP A 286 -17.85 -11.45 -0.18
C ASP A 286 -18.92 -12.40 -0.75
N GLN A 287 -18.60 -13.69 -0.79
CA GLN A 287 -19.51 -14.73 -1.29
C GLN A 287 -20.80 -14.81 -0.47
N GLU A 288 -20.73 -14.46 0.83
CA GLU A 288 -21.91 -14.40 1.72
C GLU A 288 -22.65 -13.04 1.64
N LYS A 289 -22.17 -12.10 0.82
CA LYS A 289 -22.75 -10.76 0.60
C LYS A 289 -23.00 -9.99 1.91
N ARG A 290 -22.14 -10.21 2.91
CA ARG A 290 -22.20 -9.51 4.20
C ARG A 290 -21.76 -8.06 4.02
N ARG A 291 -22.36 -7.16 4.77
CA ARG A 291 -21.95 -5.76 4.82
C ARG A 291 -21.11 -5.52 6.05
N SER A 292 -19.98 -4.87 5.87
CA SER A 292 -19.08 -4.48 6.94
C SER A 292 -19.63 -3.29 7.73
N ASN A 293 -19.31 -3.28 9.03
CA ASN A 293 -19.57 -2.11 9.87
C ASN A 293 -18.39 -1.15 9.75
N VAL A 294 -18.47 -0.21 8.80
CA VAL A 294 -17.40 0.75 8.48
C VAL A 294 -16.96 1.62 9.68
N ASN A 295 -17.87 1.98 10.59
CA ASN A 295 -17.53 2.75 11.78
C ASN A 295 -16.70 1.91 12.77
N LYS A 296 -17.03 0.62 12.89
CA LYS A 296 -16.26 -0.31 13.71
C LYS A 296 -14.85 -0.54 13.10
N ASP A 297 -14.76 -0.59 11.77
CA ASP A 297 -13.49 -0.68 11.08
C ASP A 297 -12.63 0.57 11.28
N LEU A 298 -13.20 1.77 11.15
CA LEU A 298 -12.45 3.00 11.42
C LEU A 298 -11.89 3.04 12.86
N LYS A 299 -12.66 2.58 13.85
CA LYS A 299 -12.15 2.46 15.23
C LYS A 299 -10.97 1.50 15.33
N ALA A 300 -11.09 0.33 14.71
CA ALA A 300 -10.04 -0.68 14.72
C ALA A 300 -8.79 -0.22 13.96
N LEU A 301 -8.96 0.43 12.80
CA LEU A 301 -7.88 0.98 11.99
C LEU A 301 -7.17 2.13 12.70
N GLY A 302 -7.93 3.03 13.35
CA GLY A 302 -7.36 4.11 14.16
C GLY A 302 -6.53 3.55 15.31
N LEU A 303 -7.07 2.59 16.07
CA LEU A 303 -6.34 1.91 17.15
C LEU A 303 -5.09 1.19 16.61
N ALA A 304 -5.21 0.48 15.49
CA ALA A 304 -4.09 -0.21 14.85
C ALA A 304 -3.00 0.78 14.40
N THR A 305 -3.39 1.95 13.86
CA THR A 305 -2.45 3.00 13.44
C THR A 305 -1.72 3.60 14.63
N VAL A 306 -2.43 3.85 15.75
CA VAL A 306 -1.79 4.32 17.00
C VAL A 306 -0.74 3.32 17.49
N ILE A 307 -1.12 2.05 17.61
CA ILE A 307 -0.20 1.00 18.08
C ILE A 307 0.97 0.82 17.10
N SER A 308 0.70 0.85 15.79
CA SER A 308 1.75 0.78 14.77
C SER A 308 2.75 1.92 14.90
N GLY A 309 2.27 3.17 15.00
CA GLY A 309 3.13 4.34 15.16
C GLY A 309 3.96 4.32 16.45
N LEU A 310 3.39 3.83 17.57
CA LEU A 310 4.12 3.64 18.82
C LEU A 310 5.27 2.62 18.69
N LEU A 311 5.11 1.63 17.84
CA LEU A 311 6.11 0.59 17.57
C LEU A 311 7.05 0.94 16.40
N GLY A 312 7.06 2.18 15.90
CA GLY A 312 7.88 2.59 14.76
C GLY A 312 7.37 2.06 13.42
N GLY A 313 6.10 1.70 13.35
CA GLY A 313 5.43 1.28 12.12
C GLY A 313 4.71 2.42 11.41
N ILE A 314 4.53 2.28 10.09
CA ILE A 314 3.71 3.21 9.31
C ILE A 314 2.21 2.98 9.56
N ASN A 315 1.35 3.84 9.01
CA ASN A 315 -0.08 3.78 9.20
C ASN A 315 -0.72 2.48 8.66
N VAL A 316 -1.87 2.12 9.23
CA VAL A 316 -2.63 0.93 8.86
C VAL A 316 -3.88 1.31 8.08
N VAL A 317 -4.07 0.67 6.93
CA VAL A 317 -5.28 0.80 6.09
C VAL A 317 -5.80 -0.56 5.65
N THR A 318 -7.04 -0.60 5.17
CA THR A 318 -7.59 -1.78 4.49
C THR A 318 -7.13 -1.80 3.03
N VAL A 319 -6.62 -2.94 2.55
CA VAL A 319 -6.01 -3.08 1.22
C VAL A 319 -6.83 -4.00 0.33
N ILE A 320 -7.43 -3.47 -0.75
CA ILE A 320 -8.27 -4.23 -1.71
C ILE A 320 -7.50 -5.40 -2.31
N ALA A 321 -6.28 -5.18 -2.80
CA ALA A 321 -5.52 -6.20 -3.52
C ALA A 321 -5.27 -7.44 -2.67
N ARG A 322 -4.83 -7.27 -1.42
CA ARG A 322 -4.60 -8.36 -0.47
C ARG A 322 -5.92 -9.03 -0.05
N SER A 323 -6.97 -8.23 0.16
CA SER A 323 -8.30 -8.73 0.50
C SER A 323 -8.91 -9.56 -0.63
N SER A 324 -8.72 -9.19 -1.89
CA SER A 324 -9.16 -9.97 -3.04
C SER A 324 -8.46 -11.35 -3.09
N VAL A 325 -7.17 -11.39 -2.81
CA VAL A 325 -6.43 -12.68 -2.70
C VAL A 325 -6.98 -13.51 -1.54
N ASN A 326 -7.26 -12.88 -0.40
CA ASN A 326 -7.87 -13.53 0.75
C ASN A 326 -9.20 -14.23 0.38
N VAL A 327 -10.08 -13.51 -0.31
CA VAL A 327 -11.37 -14.03 -0.79
C VAL A 327 -11.17 -15.17 -1.77
N ASN A 328 -10.29 -15.00 -2.76
CA ASN A 328 -10.03 -15.99 -3.81
C ASN A 328 -9.46 -17.30 -3.25
N ASN A 329 -8.75 -17.24 -2.11
CA ASN A 329 -8.26 -18.42 -1.40
C ASN A 329 -9.24 -19.00 -0.37
N GLY A 330 -10.50 -18.56 -0.40
CA GLY A 330 -11.59 -19.12 0.37
C GLY A 330 -11.70 -18.66 1.81
N ALA A 331 -11.14 -17.50 2.14
CA ALA A 331 -11.33 -16.89 3.45
C ALA A 331 -12.82 -16.67 3.73
N SER A 332 -13.26 -17.04 4.93
CA SER A 332 -14.68 -16.95 5.34
C SER A 332 -14.91 -15.95 6.46
N ASN A 333 -13.89 -15.60 7.21
CA ASN A 333 -13.96 -14.64 8.30
C ASN A 333 -12.61 -13.96 8.57
N ARG A 334 -12.61 -12.96 9.45
CA ARG A 334 -11.45 -12.12 9.77
C ARG A 334 -10.29 -12.84 10.48
N SER A 335 -10.43 -14.12 10.87
CA SER A 335 -9.30 -14.87 11.40
C SER A 335 -8.19 -15.06 10.36
N SER A 336 -8.49 -14.97 9.05
CA SER A 336 -7.47 -14.96 8.01
C SER A 336 -6.51 -13.77 8.13
N ASN A 337 -6.99 -12.60 8.57
CA ASN A 337 -6.16 -11.42 8.82
C ASN A 337 -5.25 -11.64 10.06
N PHE A 338 -5.73 -12.35 11.08
CA PHE A 338 -4.89 -12.77 12.20
C PHE A 338 -3.79 -13.75 11.76
N PHE A 339 -4.14 -14.79 11.00
CA PHE A 339 -3.15 -15.74 10.48
C PHE A 339 -2.15 -15.07 9.54
N HIS A 340 -2.59 -14.12 8.72
CA HIS A 340 -1.68 -13.28 7.92
C HIS A 340 -0.62 -12.60 8.78
N ALA A 341 -1.01 -11.97 9.87
CA ALA A 341 -0.08 -11.33 10.82
C ALA A 341 0.86 -12.36 11.47
N THR A 342 0.31 -13.50 11.89
CA THR A 342 1.10 -14.59 12.51
C THR A 342 2.18 -15.09 11.55
N PHE A 343 1.85 -15.34 10.28
CA PHE A 343 2.84 -15.77 9.29
C PHE A 343 3.88 -14.69 8.99
N LEU A 344 3.53 -13.40 9.01
CA LEU A 344 4.52 -12.33 8.88
C LEU A 344 5.52 -12.33 10.06
N VAL A 345 5.05 -12.53 11.29
CA VAL A 345 5.93 -12.68 12.46
C VAL A 345 6.88 -13.86 12.28
N LEU A 346 6.34 -15.02 11.83
CA LEU A 346 7.15 -16.20 11.56
C LEU A 346 8.18 -15.97 10.46
N PHE A 347 7.81 -15.29 9.37
CA PHE A 347 8.73 -15.01 8.28
C PHE A 347 9.87 -14.08 8.71
N ILE A 348 9.59 -13.04 9.49
CA ILE A 348 10.65 -12.19 10.03
C ILE A 348 11.52 -12.96 11.01
N GLY A 349 10.92 -13.73 11.91
CA GLY A 349 11.67 -14.51 12.89
C GLY A 349 12.61 -15.55 12.28
N LEU A 350 12.17 -16.20 11.21
CA LEU A 350 12.92 -17.30 10.61
C LEU A 350 13.82 -16.86 9.43
N PHE A 351 13.43 -15.80 8.72
CA PHE A 351 14.05 -15.44 7.43
C PHE A 351 14.57 -14.00 7.36
N SER A 352 14.72 -13.28 8.49
CA SER A 352 15.22 -11.90 8.48
C SER A 352 16.55 -11.74 7.75
N THR A 353 17.50 -12.64 8.00
CA THR A 353 18.80 -12.65 7.32
C THR A 353 18.70 -12.94 5.82
N GLN A 354 17.68 -13.67 5.39
CA GLN A 354 17.46 -13.96 3.98
C GLN A 354 16.87 -12.74 3.24
N LEU A 355 16.10 -11.92 3.94
CA LEU A 355 15.51 -10.71 3.36
C LEU A 355 16.57 -9.67 2.98
N THR A 356 17.70 -9.62 3.70
CA THR A 356 18.82 -8.71 3.37
C THR A 356 19.57 -9.12 2.09
N ARG A 357 19.32 -10.34 1.58
CA ARG A 357 19.88 -10.86 0.32
C ARG A 357 19.08 -10.45 -0.92
N ILE A 358 17.99 -9.71 -0.74
CA ILE A 358 17.13 -9.26 -1.84
C ILE A 358 17.66 -7.92 -2.36
N PRO A 359 17.91 -7.79 -3.68
CA PRO A 359 18.26 -6.50 -4.28
C PRO A 359 17.11 -5.50 -4.17
N LEU A 360 17.44 -4.25 -3.85
CA LEU A 360 16.48 -3.13 -3.86
C LEU A 360 15.72 -3.03 -5.18
N SER A 361 16.43 -3.18 -6.29
CA SER A 361 15.89 -3.13 -7.65
C SER A 361 14.76 -4.14 -7.87
N ALA A 362 14.89 -5.35 -7.33
CA ALA A 362 13.87 -6.39 -7.43
C ALA A 362 12.59 -6.02 -6.68
N LEU A 363 12.69 -5.44 -5.47
CA LEU A 363 11.51 -4.93 -4.74
C LEU A 363 10.89 -3.71 -5.42
N MET A 364 11.71 -2.81 -5.94
CA MET A 364 11.22 -1.62 -6.64
C MET A 364 10.45 -2.00 -7.91
N ALA A 365 10.77 -3.09 -8.58
CA ALA A 365 9.99 -3.62 -9.69
C ALA A 365 8.52 -3.91 -9.33
N ILE A 366 8.28 -4.43 -8.12
CA ILE A 366 6.92 -4.67 -7.61
C ILE A 366 6.17 -3.34 -7.46
N LEU A 367 6.85 -2.31 -6.95
CA LEU A 367 6.25 -0.99 -6.75
C LEU A 367 6.04 -0.25 -8.06
N VAL A 368 6.97 -0.34 -9.02
CA VAL A 368 6.80 0.21 -10.38
C VAL A 368 5.56 -0.38 -11.04
N TYR A 369 5.38 -1.69 -10.99
CA TYR A 369 4.18 -2.33 -11.51
C TYR A 369 2.91 -1.90 -10.79
N THR A 370 2.97 -1.73 -9.47
CA THR A 370 1.84 -1.27 -8.66
C THR A 370 1.49 0.18 -8.99
N GLY A 371 2.49 1.07 -9.10
CA GLY A 371 2.31 2.46 -9.52
C GLY A 371 1.68 2.56 -10.92
N TYR A 372 2.18 1.77 -11.87
CA TYR A 372 1.58 1.67 -13.21
C TYR A 372 0.10 1.25 -13.15
N LYS A 373 -0.25 0.26 -12.33
CA LYS A 373 -1.66 -0.18 -12.20
C LYS A 373 -2.58 0.92 -11.69
N LEU A 374 -2.13 1.75 -10.75
CA LEU A 374 -2.92 2.87 -10.22
C LEU A 374 -3.18 3.97 -11.27
N ALA A 375 -2.22 4.21 -12.19
CA ALA A 375 -2.29 5.21 -13.24
C ALA A 375 -2.53 4.62 -14.64
N SER A 376 -2.96 3.35 -14.73
CA SER A 376 -3.05 2.64 -16.01
C SER A 376 -4.07 3.25 -16.97
N PRO A 377 -3.86 3.13 -18.30
CA PRO A 377 -4.82 3.61 -19.31
C PRO A 377 -6.23 3.04 -19.11
N ASN A 378 -6.34 1.84 -18.54
CA ASN A 378 -7.63 1.24 -18.23
C ASN A 378 -8.43 2.03 -17.17
N VAL A 379 -7.75 2.68 -16.21
CA VAL A 379 -8.39 3.56 -15.23
C VAL A 379 -8.97 4.78 -15.93
N ILE A 380 -8.17 5.43 -16.77
CA ILE A 380 -8.59 6.60 -17.56
C ILE A 380 -9.78 6.22 -18.44
N ARG A 381 -9.69 5.08 -19.16
CA ARG A 381 -10.76 4.59 -20.02
C ARG A 381 -12.06 4.34 -19.26
N LYS A 382 -11.99 3.74 -18.07
CA LYS A 382 -13.18 3.53 -17.22
C LYS A 382 -13.85 4.85 -16.85
N ILE A 383 -13.07 5.87 -16.48
CA ILE A 383 -13.59 7.19 -16.12
C ILE A 383 -14.19 7.90 -17.33
N PHE A 384 -13.56 7.78 -18.50
CA PHE A 384 -14.08 8.33 -19.76
C PHE A 384 -15.48 7.79 -20.06
N PHE A 385 -15.73 6.50 -19.86
CA PHE A 385 -17.06 5.90 -20.08
C PHE A 385 -18.11 6.31 -19.04
N VAL A 386 -17.70 6.81 -17.88
CA VAL A 386 -18.64 7.37 -16.89
C VAL A 386 -19.16 8.74 -17.32
N GLY A 387 -18.30 9.56 -17.96
CA GLY A 387 -18.68 10.86 -18.50
C GLY A 387 -17.49 11.80 -18.65
N LYS A 388 -17.59 12.73 -19.61
CA LYS A 388 -16.55 13.74 -19.89
C LYS A 388 -16.27 14.65 -18.67
N GLU A 389 -17.30 14.96 -17.90
CA GLU A 389 -17.22 15.75 -16.67
C GLU A 389 -16.36 15.06 -15.62
N GLN A 390 -16.54 13.76 -15.48
CA GLN A 390 -15.76 12.93 -14.56
C GLN A 390 -14.29 12.85 -14.96
N LEU A 391 -14.03 12.88 -16.27
CA LEU A 391 -12.67 12.91 -16.80
C LEU A 391 -11.96 14.24 -16.49
N ILE A 392 -12.67 15.36 -16.58
CA ILE A 392 -12.16 16.69 -16.20
C ILE A 392 -11.79 16.70 -14.71
N ILE A 393 -12.69 16.23 -13.84
CA ILE A 393 -12.43 16.13 -12.39
C ILE A 393 -11.19 15.27 -12.12
N PHE A 394 -11.09 14.13 -12.79
CA PHE A 394 -9.95 13.21 -12.68
C PHE A 394 -8.62 13.90 -13.02
N PHE A 395 -8.53 14.55 -14.20
CA PHE A 395 -7.29 15.17 -14.64
C PHE A 395 -6.91 16.40 -13.80
N ILE A 396 -7.87 17.24 -13.42
CA ILE A 396 -7.61 18.38 -12.53
C ILE A 396 -7.05 17.87 -11.20
N THR A 397 -7.69 16.86 -10.60
CA THR A 397 -7.20 16.27 -9.35
C THR A 397 -5.81 15.69 -9.53
N LEU A 398 -5.56 14.94 -10.61
CA LEU A 398 -4.27 14.33 -10.91
C LEU A 398 -3.18 15.39 -11.03
N PHE A 399 -3.36 16.40 -11.86
CA PHE A 399 -2.33 17.42 -12.10
C PHE A 399 -2.09 18.30 -10.88
N VAL A 400 -3.14 18.72 -10.15
CA VAL A 400 -2.98 19.49 -8.92
C VAL A 400 -2.28 18.66 -7.85
N THR A 401 -2.59 17.38 -7.75
CA THR A 401 -1.89 16.45 -6.83
C THR A 401 -0.41 16.36 -7.15
N LEU A 402 -0.04 16.22 -8.42
CA LEU A 402 1.36 16.08 -8.83
C LEU A 402 2.17 17.37 -8.62
N LYS A 403 1.55 18.55 -8.79
CA LYS A 403 2.25 19.85 -8.74
C LYS A 403 2.23 20.51 -7.37
N VAL A 404 1.12 20.40 -6.64
CA VAL A 404 0.90 21.16 -5.41
C VAL A 404 0.83 20.23 -4.19
N GLY A 405 0.27 19.03 -4.34
CA GLY A 405 0.19 18.04 -3.27
C GLY A 405 -1.18 17.38 -3.15
N LEU A 406 -1.23 16.35 -2.31
CA LEU A 406 -2.37 15.44 -2.21
C LEU A 406 -3.65 16.08 -1.68
N ILE A 407 -3.54 16.88 -0.62
CA ILE A 407 -4.71 17.55 -0.01
C ILE A 407 -5.31 18.56 -1.00
N THR A 408 -4.45 19.40 -1.58
CA THR A 408 -4.88 20.43 -2.55
C THR A 408 -5.47 19.79 -3.79
N GLY A 409 -4.94 18.65 -4.23
CA GLY A 409 -5.49 17.89 -5.36
C GLY A 409 -6.90 17.37 -5.10
N ILE A 410 -7.16 16.76 -3.95
CA ILE A 410 -8.52 16.31 -3.57
C ILE A 410 -9.47 17.50 -3.47
N LEU A 411 -9.06 18.58 -2.81
CA LEU A 411 -9.89 19.77 -2.67
C LEU A 411 -10.22 20.37 -4.04
N ALA A 412 -9.23 20.48 -4.95
CA ALA A 412 -9.45 20.91 -6.32
C ALA A 412 -10.47 20.02 -7.05
N GLY A 413 -10.40 18.70 -6.88
CA GLY A 413 -11.38 17.77 -7.44
C GLY A 413 -12.79 17.97 -6.90
N VAL A 414 -12.94 18.21 -5.59
CA VAL A 414 -14.23 18.51 -4.95
C VAL A 414 -14.78 19.84 -5.46
N VAL A 415 -13.96 20.90 -5.47
CA VAL A 415 -14.36 22.22 -5.98
C VAL A 415 -14.77 22.14 -7.45
N THR A 416 -14.00 21.45 -8.28
CA THR A 416 -14.34 21.23 -9.69
C THR A 416 -15.69 20.53 -9.84
N THR A 417 -15.96 19.52 -9.00
CA THR A 417 -17.26 18.84 -9.00
C THR A 417 -18.40 19.80 -8.67
N LEU A 418 -18.23 20.65 -7.65
CA LEU A 418 -19.22 21.64 -7.27
C LEU A 418 -19.46 22.66 -8.41
N ILE A 419 -18.41 23.16 -9.03
CA ILE A 419 -18.51 24.10 -10.17
C ILE A 419 -19.28 23.44 -11.32
N ILE A 420 -18.93 22.23 -11.72
CA ILE A 420 -19.61 21.50 -12.79
C ILE A 420 -21.10 21.31 -12.47
N HIS A 421 -21.45 20.98 -11.23
CA HIS A 421 -22.84 20.84 -10.82
C HIS A 421 -23.61 22.17 -10.88
N ILE A 422 -23.02 23.27 -10.45
CA ILE A 422 -23.63 24.60 -10.51
C ILE A 422 -23.86 25.02 -11.95
N VAL A 423 -22.84 24.88 -12.82
CA VAL A 423 -22.87 25.31 -14.23
C VAL A 423 -23.89 24.49 -15.04
N LEU A 424 -23.99 23.19 -14.76
CA LEU A 424 -24.92 22.31 -15.49
C LEU A 424 -26.34 22.33 -14.94
N ASN A 425 -26.66 23.18 -13.96
CA ASN A 425 -28.01 23.36 -13.35
C ASN A 425 -28.66 22.01 -12.93
N LYS A 426 -27.86 21.00 -12.65
CA LYS A 426 -28.32 19.72 -12.14
C LYS A 426 -28.65 19.87 -10.67
N THR A 427 -29.94 19.98 -10.36
CA THR A 427 -30.51 20.02 -9.00
C THR A 427 -29.82 18.98 -8.12
N VAL A 428 -29.29 19.48 -7.05
CA VAL A 428 -28.43 18.83 -6.11
C VAL A 428 -29.11 17.70 -5.35
N SER A 429 -29.08 16.51 -5.91
CA SER A 429 -28.89 15.35 -5.04
C SER A 429 -27.38 15.09 -4.99
N LEU A 430 -26.68 16.02 -4.37
CA LEU A 430 -25.28 16.35 -4.57
C LEU A 430 -24.28 15.23 -4.29
N PHE A 431 -24.65 14.21 -3.56
CA PHE A 431 -23.67 13.21 -3.12
C PHE A 431 -24.17 11.76 -3.18
N ALA A 432 -25.43 11.52 -3.50
CA ALA A 432 -26.01 10.20 -3.31
C ALA A 432 -26.21 9.35 -4.57
N LYS A 433 -26.46 9.93 -5.75
CA LYS A 433 -26.87 9.16 -6.94
C LYS A 433 -25.76 8.77 -7.92
N ASN A 434 -24.70 9.56 -8.05
CA ASN A 434 -23.64 9.28 -9.04
C ASN A 434 -22.42 8.55 -8.49
N VAL A 435 -22.31 8.38 -7.17
CA VAL A 435 -21.23 7.60 -6.54
C VAL A 435 -21.56 6.10 -6.47
N LEU A 436 -22.83 5.73 -6.65
CA LEU A 436 -23.33 4.39 -6.35
C LEU A 436 -24.05 3.69 -7.51
N LYS A 437 -23.92 4.12 -8.76
CA LYS A 437 -24.28 3.23 -9.87
C LYS A 437 -23.06 2.36 -10.19
N PRO A 438 -23.02 1.11 -9.73
CA PRO A 438 -22.15 0.13 -10.33
C PRO A 438 -22.81 -0.22 -11.68
N ASN A 439 -22.31 0.29 -12.77
CA ASN A 439 -22.57 -0.37 -14.03
C ASN A 439 -21.63 -1.55 -14.09
N VAL A 440 -22.27 -2.76 -13.98
CA VAL A 440 -21.93 -4.08 -14.52
C VAL A 440 -20.43 -4.41 -14.61
#